data_32b5521cd9b7d06aca9bfbcbaad308b9
#
_entry.id   32b5521cd9b7d06aca9bfbcbaad308b9
#
_cell.length_a   1.000
_cell.length_b   1.000
_cell.length_c   1.000
_cell.angle_alpha   90.00
_cell.angle_beta   90.00
_cell.angle_gamma   90.00
#
_symmetry.space_group_name_H-M   'P 1'
#
loop_
_entity.id
_entity.type
_entity.pdbx_description
1 polymer ?
#
loop_
_entity_poly.entity_id
_entity_poly.type
_entity_poly.pdbx_seq_one_letter_code
_entity_poly.pdbx_strand_id
1 'polypeptide(L)'
;MKKRIFSFLTALCLCLTLLPTELLSENNCDSCTIFDGTNMNLSDGSYYLGGNVTISGEITISGAVTFDLNGYTLTCNATDEDMFCVYDGKTLTIKDSGTDGTIDGQNKNCGFSVSSGTLILESSIIANCRDDDGDGGAVDIGKDCVFTMRGGTISNCNAQHEGGAI
;
A
#
# COMPACT_ATOMS: atom_id res chain seq x y z
N MET A 1 48.02 49.59 12.86
CA MET A 1 46.65 49.15 13.16
C MET A 1 46.09 48.41 11.97
N LYS A 2 46.45 47.15 11.82
CA LYS A 2 45.87 46.24 10.81
C LYS A 2 45.85 44.85 11.45
N LYS A 3 44.70 44.40 11.89
CA LYS A 3 44.37 43.01 12.25
C LYS A 3 42.99 43.03 12.95
N ARG A 4 41.89 42.72 12.24
CA ARG A 4 40.64 42.21 12.77
C ARG A 4 39.49 42.25 11.73
N ILE A 5 39.69 41.74 10.51
CA ILE A 5 38.63 41.56 9.52
C ILE A 5 38.59 40.12 8.93
N PHE A 6 39.33 39.18 9.50
CA PHE A 6 39.37 37.81 8.91
C PHE A 6 38.59 36.73 9.67
N SER A 7 37.80 37.10 10.69
CA SER A 7 37.12 36.13 11.54
C SER A 7 35.62 35.98 11.33
N PHE A 8 34.98 36.76 10.45
CA PHE A 8 33.52 36.67 10.24
C PHE A 8 33.10 35.94 8.96
N LEU A 9 34.03 35.64 8.06
CA LEU A 9 33.67 34.97 6.79
C LEU A 9 33.76 33.45 6.85
N THR A 10 34.45 32.90 7.85
CA THR A 10 34.57 31.44 8.02
C THR A 10 33.45 30.81 8.85
N ALA A 11 32.73 31.61 9.65
CA ALA A 11 31.60 31.11 10.43
C ALA A 11 30.30 30.99 9.62
N LEU A 12 30.17 31.71 8.51
CA LEU A 12 28.96 31.68 7.67
C LEU A 12 28.96 30.48 6.67
N CYS A 13 30.13 29.91 6.40
CA CYS A 13 30.23 28.78 5.46
C CYS A 13 29.98 27.41 6.12
N LEU A 14 30.00 27.32 7.46
CA LEU A 14 29.81 26.06 8.18
C LEU A 14 28.35 25.78 8.55
N CYS A 15 27.45 26.77 8.48
CA CYS A 15 26.04 26.56 8.74
C CYS A 15 25.22 26.06 7.54
N LEU A 16 25.81 25.98 6.35
CA LEU A 16 25.09 25.55 5.15
C LEU A 16 25.19 24.03 4.88
N THR A 17 25.96 23.30 5.71
CA THR A 17 26.16 21.85 5.53
C THR A 17 25.40 20.99 6.53
N LEU A 18 24.55 21.59 7.37
CA LEU A 18 23.72 20.88 8.36
C LEU A 18 22.22 21.04 8.10
N LEU A 19 21.81 21.33 6.87
CA LEU A 19 20.46 21.02 6.47
C LEU A 19 20.37 19.49 6.43
N PRO A 20 19.44 18.84 7.16
CA PRO A 20 19.14 17.46 6.89
C PRO A 20 18.75 17.41 5.41
N THR A 21 19.54 16.75 4.60
CA THR A 21 19.05 16.24 3.35
C THR A 21 17.95 15.27 3.77
N GLU A 22 16.73 15.75 3.81
CA GLU A 22 15.60 14.84 3.72
C GLU A 22 15.90 14.02 2.47
N LEU A 23 16.24 12.78 2.72
CA LEU A 23 16.34 11.78 1.67
C LEU A 23 14.93 11.70 1.10
N LEU A 24 14.65 12.53 0.09
CA LEU A 24 13.52 12.32 -0.77
C LEU A 24 13.76 10.92 -1.30
N SER A 25 13.00 9.97 -0.78
CA SER A 25 12.83 8.68 -1.43
C SER A 25 12.28 9.02 -2.81
N GLU A 26 13.16 9.23 -3.77
CA GLU A 26 12.77 9.27 -5.16
C GLU A 26 12.24 7.87 -5.48
N ASN A 27 10.93 7.71 -5.36
CA ASN A 27 10.24 6.61 -6.03
C ASN A 27 10.51 6.80 -7.52
N ASN A 28 11.58 6.15 -7.99
CA ASN A 28 12.09 6.25 -9.35
C ASN A 28 11.18 5.43 -10.29
N CYS A 29 9.90 5.77 -10.29
CA CYS A 29 8.91 5.22 -11.21
C CYS A 29 8.43 6.34 -12.13
N ASP A 30 9.11 6.52 -13.27
CA ASP A 30 8.81 7.59 -14.24
C ASP A 30 7.39 7.53 -14.83
N SER A 31 6.62 6.47 -14.56
CA SER A 31 5.27 6.24 -15.07
C SER A 31 4.25 5.80 -14.01
N CYS A 32 4.54 5.97 -12.73
CA CYS A 32 3.62 5.63 -11.67
C CYS A 32 2.60 6.73 -11.40
N THR A 33 1.37 6.33 -11.12
CA THR A 33 0.26 7.22 -10.78
C THR A 33 0.06 7.27 -9.26
N ILE A 34 -0.05 8.48 -8.70
CA ILE A 34 -0.46 8.63 -7.29
C ILE A 34 -1.90 8.16 -7.14
N PHE A 35 -2.13 7.25 -6.19
CA PHE A 35 -3.46 6.86 -5.78
C PHE A 35 -3.89 7.70 -4.58
N ASP A 36 -4.94 8.47 -4.75
CA ASP A 36 -5.50 9.39 -3.74
C ASP A 36 -6.88 8.95 -3.21
N GLY A 37 -7.34 7.78 -3.63
CA GLY A 37 -8.65 7.23 -3.21
C GLY A 37 -9.84 7.73 -4.03
N THR A 38 -9.65 8.52 -5.07
CA THR A 38 -10.76 9.05 -5.89
C THR A 38 -11.14 8.13 -7.05
N ASN A 39 -10.14 7.55 -7.73
CA ASN A 39 -10.37 6.58 -8.80
C ASN A 39 -10.29 5.16 -8.26
N MET A 40 -11.43 4.53 -8.07
CA MET A 40 -11.54 3.18 -7.52
C MET A 40 -11.47 2.07 -8.57
N ASN A 41 -11.30 2.39 -9.86
CA ASN A 41 -11.11 1.42 -10.93
C ASN A 41 -9.70 1.54 -11.53
N LEU A 42 -8.82 0.59 -11.20
CA LEU A 42 -7.43 0.62 -11.61
C LEU A 42 -7.20 -0.25 -12.84
N SER A 43 -6.75 0.39 -13.92
CA SER A 43 -6.34 -0.26 -15.17
C SER A 43 -4.85 -0.60 -15.15
N ASP A 44 -4.34 -1.16 -16.26
CA ASP A 44 -2.92 -1.49 -16.41
C ASP A 44 -2.01 -0.35 -15.96
N GLY A 45 -1.07 -0.65 -15.08
CA GLY A 45 -0.11 0.32 -14.62
C GLY A 45 0.39 0.14 -13.20
N SER A 46 1.17 1.09 -12.75
CA SER A 46 1.72 1.16 -11.41
C SER A 46 1.14 2.35 -10.66
N TYR A 47 0.66 2.08 -9.47
CA TYR A 47 0.06 3.08 -8.57
C TYR A 47 0.83 3.09 -7.25
N TYR A 48 0.88 4.23 -6.59
CA TYR A 48 1.51 4.33 -5.28
C TYR A 48 0.78 5.32 -4.37
N LEU A 49 0.91 5.10 -3.05
CA LEU A 49 0.41 6.03 -2.05
C LEU A 49 1.38 7.19 -1.87
N GLY A 50 0.87 8.43 -1.98
CA GLY A 50 1.62 9.64 -1.67
C GLY A 50 1.45 10.09 -0.21
N GLY A 51 0.66 9.36 0.58
CA GLY A 51 0.30 9.60 1.98
C GLY A 51 -0.68 8.55 2.44
N ASN A 52 -1.12 8.59 3.71
CA ASN A 52 -2.20 7.72 4.16
C ASN A 52 -3.50 8.04 3.41
N VAL A 53 -4.17 7.01 2.92
CA VAL A 53 -5.40 7.13 2.14
C VAL A 53 -6.52 6.35 2.82
N THR A 54 -7.70 6.96 2.85
CA THR A 54 -8.93 6.29 3.29
C THR A 54 -9.92 6.25 2.14
N ILE A 55 -10.28 5.04 1.70
CA ILE A 55 -11.26 4.81 0.64
C ILE A 55 -12.67 4.68 1.22
N SER A 56 -13.69 4.77 0.36
CA SER A 56 -15.10 4.70 0.75
C SER A 56 -15.85 3.51 0.15
N GLY A 57 -15.13 2.55 -0.40
CA GLY A 57 -15.65 1.33 -1.03
C GLY A 57 -14.51 0.52 -1.64
N GLU A 58 -14.84 -0.40 -2.52
CA GLU A 58 -13.89 -1.34 -3.12
C GLU A 58 -13.03 -0.71 -4.23
N ILE A 59 -11.79 -1.17 -4.33
CA ILE A 59 -10.90 -0.89 -5.47
C ILE A 59 -11.00 -2.07 -6.45
N THR A 60 -11.53 -1.79 -7.62
CA THR A 60 -11.68 -2.75 -8.69
C THR A 60 -10.42 -2.84 -9.55
N ILE A 61 -9.92 -4.05 -9.80
CA ILE A 61 -8.76 -4.29 -10.64
C ILE A 61 -9.20 -4.69 -12.05
N SER A 62 -9.02 -3.79 -13.01
CA SER A 62 -9.42 -4.01 -14.41
C SER A 62 -8.26 -4.21 -15.39
N GLY A 63 -7.03 -4.39 -14.87
CA GLY A 63 -5.81 -4.64 -15.65
C GLY A 63 -4.74 -5.39 -14.88
N ALA A 64 -3.51 -5.35 -15.40
CA ALA A 64 -2.32 -5.76 -14.67
C ALA A 64 -1.84 -4.57 -13.82
N VAL A 65 -2.08 -4.63 -12.52
CA VAL A 65 -1.85 -3.52 -11.59
C VAL A 65 -0.72 -3.86 -10.62
N THR A 66 0.23 -2.95 -10.45
CA THR A 66 1.15 -2.93 -9.31
C THR A 66 0.75 -1.78 -8.39
N PHE A 67 0.49 -2.09 -7.13
CA PHE A 67 0.10 -1.13 -6.11
C PHE A 67 1.15 -1.07 -4.99
N ASP A 68 1.77 0.09 -4.84
CA ASP A 68 2.86 0.33 -3.90
C ASP A 68 2.36 1.15 -2.71
N LEU A 69 2.43 0.59 -1.52
CA LEU A 69 2.04 1.28 -0.30
C LEU A 69 3.02 2.39 0.08
N ASN A 70 4.28 2.31 -0.37
CA ASN A 70 5.29 3.37 -0.19
C ASN A 70 5.42 3.84 1.28
N GLY A 71 5.27 2.93 2.23
CA GLY A 71 5.34 3.19 3.67
C GLY A 71 4.06 3.79 4.27
N TYR A 72 2.98 3.91 3.51
CA TYR A 72 1.73 4.49 3.98
C TYR A 72 0.64 3.46 4.25
N THR A 73 -0.42 3.91 4.92
CA THR A 73 -1.56 3.07 5.26
C THR A 73 -2.76 3.37 4.35
N LEU A 74 -3.35 2.29 3.83
CA LEU A 74 -4.64 2.29 3.16
C LEU A 74 -5.70 1.75 4.12
N THR A 75 -6.77 2.51 4.33
CA THR A 75 -7.94 2.11 5.12
C THR A 75 -9.23 2.24 4.32
N CYS A 76 -10.31 1.60 4.77
CA CYS A 76 -11.64 1.76 4.18
C CYS A 76 -12.65 2.22 5.23
N ASN A 77 -13.41 3.30 4.93
CA ASN A 77 -14.45 3.81 5.81
C ASN A 77 -15.78 3.06 5.71
N ALA A 78 -16.02 2.34 4.61
CA ALA A 78 -17.15 1.44 4.47
C ALA A 78 -17.04 0.28 5.47
N THR A 79 -18.09 -0.50 5.60
CA THR A 79 -18.13 -1.72 6.42
C THR A 79 -18.62 -2.86 5.56
N ASP A 80 -18.10 -4.05 5.82
CA ASP A 80 -18.45 -5.28 5.10
C ASP A 80 -18.14 -5.17 3.59
N GLU A 81 -16.98 -4.56 3.27
CA GLU A 81 -16.49 -4.37 1.91
C GLU A 81 -15.18 -5.13 1.70
N ASP A 82 -14.96 -5.57 0.48
CA ASP A 82 -13.65 -5.99 0.00
C ASP A 82 -12.84 -4.76 -0.38
N MET A 83 -11.67 -4.55 0.23
CA MET A 83 -10.86 -3.37 -0.11
C MET A 83 -10.31 -3.44 -1.55
N PHE A 84 -9.99 -4.64 -2.04
CA PHE A 84 -9.58 -4.89 -3.42
C PHE A 84 -10.34 -6.07 -4.02
N CYS A 85 -10.89 -5.88 -5.22
CA CYS A 85 -11.55 -6.93 -5.99
C CYS A 85 -10.77 -7.26 -7.26
N VAL A 86 -10.38 -8.53 -7.43
CA VAL A 86 -9.62 -9.05 -8.59
C VAL A 86 -10.44 -10.11 -9.29
N TYR A 87 -10.87 -9.82 -10.52
CA TYR A 87 -11.66 -10.74 -11.34
C TYR A 87 -11.26 -10.68 -12.82
N ASP A 88 -11.93 -11.43 -13.68
CA ASP A 88 -11.72 -11.49 -15.14
C ASP A 88 -10.29 -11.82 -15.57
N GLY A 89 -9.59 -12.68 -14.79
CA GLY A 89 -8.22 -13.09 -15.09
C GLY A 89 -7.18 -12.00 -14.89
N LYS A 90 -7.51 -10.93 -14.15
CA LYS A 90 -6.60 -9.81 -13.89
C LYS A 90 -5.54 -10.15 -12.85
N THR A 91 -4.54 -9.30 -12.74
CA THR A 91 -3.42 -9.50 -11.80
C THR A 91 -3.22 -8.24 -10.96
N LEU A 92 -3.22 -8.43 -9.65
CA LEU A 92 -2.82 -7.41 -8.68
C LEU A 92 -1.52 -7.82 -8.00
N THR A 93 -0.53 -6.95 -8.03
CA THR A 93 0.69 -7.07 -7.24
C THR A 93 0.71 -5.98 -6.18
N ILE A 94 0.77 -6.37 -4.91
CA ILE A 94 0.94 -5.45 -3.78
C ILE A 94 2.40 -5.47 -3.35
N LYS A 95 2.99 -4.31 -3.21
CA LYS A 95 4.33 -4.14 -2.67
C LYS A 95 4.40 -2.94 -1.71
N ASP A 96 5.47 -2.85 -0.96
CA ASP A 96 5.83 -1.69 -0.16
C ASP A 96 7.29 -1.33 -0.44
N SER A 97 7.52 -0.23 -1.14
CA SER A 97 8.87 0.31 -1.37
C SER A 97 9.36 1.17 -0.20
N GLY A 98 8.46 1.52 0.71
CA GLY A 98 8.77 2.23 1.94
C GLY A 98 9.04 1.29 3.11
N THR A 99 8.56 1.67 4.28
CA THR A 99 8.67 0.89 5.51
C THR A 99 7.31 0.85 6.20
N ASP A 100 6.88 -0.36 6.60
CA ASP A 100 5.64 -0.59 7.34
C ASP A 100 4.35 -0.18 6.60
N GLY A 101 4.40 -0.15 5.26
CA GLY A 101 3.21 0.07 4.43
C GLY A 101 2.13 -0.96 4.75
N THR A 102 0.91 -0.47 5.05
CA THR A 102 -0.14 -1.31 5.63
C THR A 102 -1.47 -1.16 4.88
N ILE A 103 -2.13 -2.28 4.61
CA ILE A 103 -3.56 -2.34 4.31
C ILE A 103 -4.25 -2.74 5.60
N ASP A 104 -5.07 -1.85 6.15
CA ASP A 104 -5.74 -2.03 7.44
C ASP A 104 -7.25 -2.12 7.25
N GLY A 105 -7.81 -3.31 7.43
CA GLY A 105 -9.24 -3.60 7.33
C GLY A 105 -10.07 -3.06 8.49
N GLN A 106 -9.44 -2.51 9.54
CA GLN A 106 -10.09 -1.89 10.70
C GLN A 106 -11.06 -2.84 11.45
N ASN A 107 -10.88 -4.15 11.35
CA ASN A 107 -11.74 -5.22 11.87
C ASN A 107 -13.19 -5.17 11.32
N LYS A 108 -13.38 -4.73 10.08
CA LYS A 108 -14.70 -4.59 9.46
C LYS A 108 -14.72 -4.77 7.95
N ASN A 109 -13.56 -4.94 7.32
CA ASN A 109 -13.46 -5.10 5.86
C ASN A 109 -12.48 -6.22 5.53
N CYS A 110 -12.80 -7.03 4.51
CA CYS A 110 -11.86 -7.96 3.91
C CYS A 110 -10.75 -7.20 3.17
N GLY A 111 -9.55 -7.73 3.14
CA GLY A 111 -8.46 -7.12 2.40
C GLY A 111 -8.61 -7.30 0.90
N PHE A 112 -8.83 -8.54 0.45
CA PHE A 112 -8.85 -8.90 -0.96
C PHE A 112 -9.89 -9.97 -1.26
N SER A 113 -10.70 -9.73 -2.29
CA SER A 113 -11.54 -10.74 -2.93
C SER A 113 -10.96 -11.08 -4.30
N VAL A 114 -10.58 -12.33 -4.50
CA VAL A 114 -9.99 -12.84 -5.75
C VAL A 114 -10.90 -13.93 -6.31
N SER A 115 -11.89 -13.55 -7.09
CA SER A 115 -12.90 -14.47 -7.62
C SER A 115 -12.54 -15.07 -8.99
N SER A 116 -11.64 -14.42 -9.75
CA SER A 116 -11.09 -14.93 -11.00
C SER A 116 -9.84 -14.14 -11.37
N GLY A 117 -8.67 -14.57 -10.90
CA GLY A 117 -7.44 -13.83 -11.19
C GLY A 117 -6.23 -14.23 -10.35
N THR A 118 -5.30 -13.30 -10.21
CA THR A 118 -4.04 -13.50 -9.50
C THR A 118 -3.76 -12.36 -8.55
N LEU A 119 -3.48 -12.69 -7.30
CA LEU A 119 -2.95 -11.77 -6.30
C LEU A 119 -1.51 -12.16 -5.96
N ILE A 120 -0.60 -11.19 -6.00
CA ILE A 120 0.80 -11.36 -5.61
C ILE A 120 1.09 -10.36 -4.48
N LEU A 121 1.50 -10.87 -3.33
CA LEU A 121 1.99 -10.07 -2.22
C LEU A 121 3.52 -10.17 -2.18
N GLU A 122 4.22 -9.12 -2.56
CA GLU A 122 5.69 -9.07 -2.56
C GLU A 122 6.24 -8.61 -1.21
N SER A 123 5.64 -7.57 -0.66
CA SER A 123 5.97 -7.00 0.65
C SER A 123 4.79 -6.15 1.11
N SER A 124 4.56 -5.98 2.34
CA SER A 124 3.60 -5.10 3.02
C SER A 124 2.99 -5.79 4.23
N ILE A 125 2.23 -5.03 5.00
CA ILE A 125 1.45 -5.53 6.12
C ILE A 125 -0.02 -5.53 5.72
N ILE A 126 -0.68 -6.68 5.84
CA ILE A 126 -2.14 -6.82 5.76
C ILE A 126 -2.62 -7.09 7.17
N ALA A 127 -3.43 -6.21 7.72
CA ALA A 127 -3.78 -6.30 9.13
C ALA A 127 -5.25 -5.96 9.41
N ASN A 128 -5.75 -6.54 10.50
CA ASN A 128 -7.07 -6.23 11.05
C ASN A 128 -8.18 -6.37 10.00
N CYS A 129 -8.04 -7.33 9.09
CA CYS A 129 -9.06 -7.60 8.10
C CYS A 129 -10.11 -8.57 8.67
N ARG A 130 -11.35 -8.37 8.26
CA ARG A 130 -12.46 -9.19 8.70
C ARG A 130 -13.45 -9.39 7.56
N ASP A 131 -13.90 -10.63 7.44
CA ASP A 131 -14.99 -11.01 6.55
C ASP A 131 -16.11 -11.63 7.40
N ASP A 132 -17.26 -10.94 7.48
CA ASP A 132 -18.38 -11.38 8.29
C ASP A 132 -19.33 -12.32 7.55
N ASP A 133 -19.24 -12.41 6.22
CA ASP A 133 -20.12 -13.21 5.37
C ASP A 133 -19.35 -14.28 4.55
N GLY A 134 -18.01 -14.28 4.58
CA GLY A 134 -17.18 -15.10 3.71
C GLY A 134 -16.12 -15.93 4.44
N ASP A 135 -15.16 -16.42 3.67
CA ASP A 135 -14.20 -17.44 4.08
C ASP A 135 -12.78 -16.89 4.34
N GLY A 136 -12.35 -15.80 3.78
CA GLY A 136 -10.97 -15.31 3.92
C GLY A 136 -10.86 -13.92 4.52
N GLY A 137 -10.54 -13.77 5.80
CA GLY A 137 -10.50 -12.46 6.46
C GLY A 137 -9.55 -11.45 5.82
N ALA A 138 -8.35 -11.86 5.39
CA ALA A 138 -7.43 -11.01 4.64
C ALA A 138 -7.52 -11.23 3.14
N VAL A 139 -7.65 -12.48 2.70
CA VAL A 139 -7.74 -12.85 1.28
C VAL A 139 -8.80 -13.94 1.14
N ASP A 140 -9.91 -13.59 0.53
CA ASP A 140 -10.86 -14.54 -0.01
C ASP A 140 -10.40 -14.97 -1.40
N ILE A 141 -10.08 -16.25 -1.57
CA ILE A 141 -9.51 -16.80 -2.79
C ILE A 141 -10.47 -17.81 -3.44
N GLY A 142 -11.04 -17.42 -4.56
CA GLY A 142 -11.97 -18.25 -5.34
C GLY A 142 -11.28 -19.44 -6.01
N LYS A 143 -12.12 -20.35 -6.49
CA LYS A 143 -11.68 -21.54 -7.22
C LYS A 143 -10.89 -21.15 -8.48
N ASP A 144 -9.80 -21.87 -8.76
CA ASP A 144 -8.92 -21.66 -9.91
C ASP A 144 -8.19 -20.30 -9.92
N CYS A 145 -8.20 -19.56 -8.81
CA CYS A 145 -7.42 -18.35 -8.60
C CYS A 145 -6.03 -18.64 -8.06
N VAL A 146 -5.15 -17.65 -8.13
CA VAL A 146 -3.78 -17.78 -7.67
C VAL A 146 -3.48 -16.70 -6.64
N PHE A 147 -3.09 -17.12 -5.43
CA PHE A 147 -2.47 -16.24 -4.45
C PHE A 147 -1.01 -16.64 -4.26
N THR A 148 -0.11 -15.67 -4.36
CA THR A 148 1.33 -15.88 -4.15
C THR A 148 1.85 -14.87 -3.13
N MET A 149 2.30 -15.35 -1.99
CA MET A 149 2.96 -14.52 -0.99
C MET A 149 4.47 -14.76 -1.07
N ARG A 150 5.23 -13.72 -1.49
CA ARG A 150 6.68 -13.72 -1.57
C ARG A 150 7.32 -13.07 -0.36
N GLY A 151 6.59 -12.23 0.35
CA GLY A 151 7.02 -11.52 1.55
C GLY A 151 5.89 -10.76 2.19
N GLY A 152 6.18 -9.99 3.23
CA GLY A 152 5.20 -9.26 4.01
C GLY A 152 4.62 -10.06 5.17
N THR A 153 3.56 -9.53 5.78
CA THR A 153 2.91 -10.09 6.97
C THR A 153 1.39 -9.99 6.83
N ILE A 154 0.70 -11.06 7.18
CA ILE A 154 -0.75 -11.06 7.39
C ILE A 154 -0.99 -11.30 8.88
N SER A 155 -1.75 -10.41 9.54
CA SER A 155 -1.95 -10.48 10.99
C SER A 155 -3.31 -9.96 11.44
N ASN A 156 -3.82 -10.53 12.54
CA ASN A 156 -5.08 -10.12 13.16
C ASN A 156 -6.29 -10.15 12.20
N CYS A 157 -6.30 -11.10 11.27
CA CYS A 157 -7.38 -11.26 10.32
C CYS A 157 -8.28 -12.43 10.72
N ASN A 158 -9.56 -12.30 10.47
CA ASN A 158 -10.53 -13.36 10.77
C ASN A 158 -11.70 -13.36 9.78
N ALA A 159 -12.25 -14.54 9.54
CA ALA A 159 -13.48 -14.76 8.79
C ALA A 159 -14.54 -15.41 9.66
N GLN A 160 -15.79 -15.31 9.25
CA GLN A 160 -16.90 -15.94 10.00
C GLN A 160 -16.97 -17.44 9.75
N HIS A 161 -16.64 -17.92 8.57
CA HIS A 161 -16.76 -19.32 8.18
C HIS A 161 -15.41 -20.02 8.24
N GLU A 162 -14.67 -20.08 7.16
CA GLU A 162 -13.41 -20.82 7.04
C GLU A 162 -12.23 -19.87 6.83
N GLY A 163 -11.01 -20.38 6.92
CA GLY A 163 -9.82 -19.67 6.45
C GLY A 163 -9.30 -18.52 7.32
N GLY A 164 -9.95 -18.03 8.33
CA GLY A 164 -9.47 -16.95 9.21
C GLY A 164 -8.70 -15.81 8.54
N ALA A 165 -7.56 -16.10 7.91
CA ALA A 165 -6.76 -15.15 7.15
C ALA A 165 -6.87 -15.36 5.64
N ILE A 166 -6.87 -16.61 5.16
CA ILE A 166 -6.90 -17.01 3.75
C ILE A 166 -7.79 -18.22 3.62
#